data_0f72b90134a7074d05c95511d8425358
#
_entry.id   0f72b90134a7074d05c95511d8425358
#
_cell.length_a   1.000
_cell.length_b   1.000
_cell.length_c   1.000
_cell.angle_alpha   90.00
_cell.angle_beta   90.00
_cell.angle_gamma   90.00
#
_symmetry.space_group_name_H-M   'P 1'
#
loop_
_entity.id
_entity.type
_entity.pdbx_description
1 polymer ?
#
loop_
_entity_poly.entity_id
_entity_poly.type
_entity_poly.pdbx_seq_one_letter_code
_entity_poly.pdbx_strand_id
1 'polypeptide(L)'
;MWVVGIATSLAAMWVFFRQGLYASFGLNTYYFITAFIGLWQWRRNRSEIVQDSDSDVIVLNRFSLRTIVASAIVTVVGVALLSYGMTALHDAGFLRENPMSLLDSVVAVLSAVATWWLVKMYREQWWLWIVADTLSVVLCAMQGMWWMAALYLAYVAAAVYGLRHWKIRGVYLSDTQ
;
A
#
# COMPACT_ATOMS: atom_id res chain seq x y z
N MET A 1 3.29 -13.42 3.17
CA MET A 1 3.27 -12.02 2.70
C MET A 1 3.88 -11.06 3.71
N TRP A 2 3.35 -10.90 4.93
CA TRP A 2 3.85 -9.96 5.94
C TRP A 2 5.29 -10.18 6.39
N VAL A 3 5.72 -11.45 6.59
CA VAL A 3 7.10 -11.79 7.00
C VAL A 3 8.12 -11.35 5.93
N VAL A 4 7.79 -11.57 4.66
CA VAL A 4 8.63 -11.12 3.54
C VAL A 4 8.69 -9.59 3.51
N GLY A 5 7.55 -8.91 3.71
CA GLY A 5 7.49 -7.45 3.80
C GLY A 5 8.36 -6.88 4.94
N ILE A 6 8.35 -7.50 6.11
CA ILE A 6 9.21 -7.12 7.23
C ILE A 6 10.70 -7.27 6.86
N ALA A 7 11.08 -8.42 6.31
CA ALA A 7 12.48 -8.69 5.95
C ALA A 7 12.99 -7.75 4.85
N THR A 8 12.20 -7.52 3.80
CA THR A 8 12.56 -6.62 2.70
C THR A 8 12.65 -5.16 3.15
N SER A 9 11.71 -4.70 4.01
CA SER A 9 11.76 -3.35 4.57
C SER A 9 12.98 -3.13 5.44
N LEU A 10 13.36 -4.09 6.29
CA LEU A 10 14.59 -4.00 7.09
C LEU A 10 15.84 -3.91 6.23
N ALA A 11 15.95 -4.75 5.19
CA ALA A 11 17.07 -4.71 4.26
C ALA A 11 17.15 -3.36 3.52
N ALA A 12 16.02 -2.87 3.03
CA ALA A 12 15.93 -1.58 2.35
C ALA A 12 16.27 -0.41 3.29
N MET A 13 15.78 -0.42 4.54
CA MET A 13 16.12 0.59 5.55
C MET A 13 17.64 0.66 5.78
N TRP A 14 18.30 -0.49 5.92
CA TRP A 14 19.75 -0.55 6.10
C TRP A 14 20.50 0.06 4.90
N VAL A 15 20.11 -0.30 3.67
CA VAL A 15 20.74 0.21 2.44
C VAL A 15 20.55 1.71 2.33
N PHE A 16 19.31 2.21 2.48
CA PHE A 16 18.98 3.64 2.32
C PHE A 16 19.61 4.52 3.41
N PHE A 17 19.70 4.01 4.65
CA PHE A 17 20.42 4.70 5.71
C PHE A 17 21.90 4.87 5.38
N ARG A 18 22.55 3.81 4.89
CA ARG A 18 23.96 3.84 4.47
C ARG A 18 24.23 4.77 3.29
N GLN A 19 23.24 4.97 2.43
CA GLN A 19 23.34 5.84 1.26
C GLN A 19 22.92 7.29 1.56
N GLY A 20 22.46 7.61 2.77
CA GLY A 20 21.97 8.94 3.13
C GLY A 20 20.62 9.30 2.51
N LEU A 21 19.86 8.32 2.01
CA LEU A 21 18.54 8.49 1.39
C LEU A 21 17.43 8.45 2.45
N TYR A 22 17.36 9.50 3.27
CA TYR A 22 16.48 9.54 4.45
C TYR A 22 14.99 9.48 4.13
N ALA A 23 14.53 10.03 2.99
CA ALA A 23 13.13 9.94 2.57
C ALA A 23 12.73 8.48 2.28
N SER A 24 13.57 7.75 1.54
CA SER A 24 13.37 6.33 1.26
C SER A 24 13.48 5.46 2.51
N PHE A 25 14.37 5.82 3.45
CA PHE A 25 14.44 5.21 4.77
C PHE A 25 13.13 5.38 5.54
N GLY A 26 12.57 6.61 5.59
CA GLY A 26 11.29 6.91 6.23
C GLY A 26 10.12 6.12 5.66
N LEU A 27 10.03 6.01 4.33
CA LEU A 27 9.00 5.22 3.65
C LEU A 27 9.12 3.72 4.00
N ASN A 28 10.33 3.17 4.01
CA ASN A 28 10.54 1.77 4.38
C ASN A 28 10.29 1.52 5.86
N THR A 29 10.54 2.51 6.73
CA THR A 29 10.13 2.46 8.15
C THR A 29 8.62 2.38 8.27
N TYR A 30 7.85 3.15 7.49
CA TYR A 30 6.40 3.06 7.45
C TYR A 30 5.95 1.66 7.00
N TYR A 31 6.52 1.09 5.93
CA TYR A 31 6.20 -0.26 5.48
C TYR A 31 6.53 -1.34 6.52
N PHE A 32 7.66 -1.20 7.21
CA PHE A 32 8.03 -2.10 8.30
C PHE A 32 6.99 -2.08 9.44
N ILE A 33 6.60 -0.89 9.91
CA ILE A 33 5.61 -0.73 10.99
C ILE A 33 4.25 -1.30 10.56
N THR A 34 3.78 -0.97 9.36
CA THR A 34 2.50 -1.45 8.85
C THR A 34 2.50 -2.96 8.62
N ALA A 35 3.61 -3.56 8.17
CA ALA A 35 3.75 -5.00 8.03
C ALA A 35 3.69 -5.71 9.39
N PHE A 36 4.29 -5.13 10.42
CA PHE A 36 4.25 -5.69 11.77
C PHE A 36 2.85 -5.62 12.39
N ILE A 37 2.19 -4.46 12.27
CA ILE A 37 0.80 -4.29 12.74
C ILE A 37 -0.13 -5.24 11.97
N GLY A 38 0.03 -5.37 10.66
CA GLY A 38 -0.73 -6.28 9.82
C GLY A 38 -0.59 -7.73 10.25
N LEU A 39 0.66 -8.18 10.49
CA LEU A 39 0.93 -9.54 10.97
C LEU A 39 0.25 -9.81 12.32
N TRP A 40 0.34 -8.85 13.25
CA TRP A 40 -0.28 -8.95 14.58
C TRP A 40 -1.81 -9.00 14.47
N GLN A 41 -2.42 -8.12 13.69
CA GLN A 41 -3.87 -8.07 13.50
C GLN A 41 -4.41 -9.34 12.81
N TRP A 42 -3.70 -9.82 11.77
CA TRP A 42 -4.09 -11.05 11.09
C TRP A 42 -4.01 -12.28 12.01
N ARG A 43 -2.98 -12.35 12.86
CA ARG A 43 -2.87 -13.42 13.86
C ARG A 43 -4.01 -13.37 14.88
N ARG A 44 -4.37 -12.18 15.38
CA ARG A 44 -5.45 -12.01 16.35
C ARG A 44 -6.80 -12.40 15.75
N ASN A 45 -7.13 -11.89 14.57
CA ASN A 45 -8.42 -12.21 13.94
C ASN A 45 -8.53 -13.68 13.57
N ARG A 46 -7.41 -14.33 13.20
CA ARG A 46 -7.40 -15.77 12.91
C ARG A 46 -7.65 -16.62 14.16
N SER A 47 -7.13 -16.23 15.32
CA SER A 47 -7.34 -16.96 16.57
C SER A 47 -8.78 -16.91 17.08
N GLU A 48 -9.55 -15.89 16.70
CA GLU A 48 -10.97 -15.75 17.08
C GLU A 48 -11.90 -16.67 16.26
N ILE A 49 -11.50 -17.11 15.07
CA ILE A 49 -12.34 -17.87 14.12
C ILE A 49 -11.93 -19.35 14.00
N VAL A 50 -10.68 -19.70 14.27
CA VAL A 50 -10.12 -21.05 14.05
C VAL A 50 -10.57 -22.07 15.10
N GLN A 51 -11.63 -21.82 15.86
CA GLN A 51 -12.17 -22.89 16.70
C GLN A 51 -13.01 -23.93 15.92
N ASP A 52 -13.42 -23.66 14.65
CA ASP A 52 -14.34 -24.60 13.96
C ASP A 52 -14.28 -24.67 12.43
N SER A 53 -13.24 -24.26 11.73
CA SER A 53 -13.25 -24.32 10.25
C SER A 53 -11.89 -24.43 9.58
N ASP A 54 -11.91 -25.18 8.49
CA ASP A 54 -10.88 -25.43 7.49
C ASP A 54 -9.94 -24.23 7.21
N SER A 55 -8.65 -24.51 7.13
CA SER A 55 -7.50 -23.59 7.24
C SER A 55 -7.36 -22.47 6.20
N ASP A 56 -8.37 -22.21 5.35
CA ASP A 56 -8.23 -21.37 4.15
C ASP A 56 -9.20 -20.17 4.10
N VAL A 57 -9.82 -19.81 5.23
CA VAL A 57 -10.77 -18.67 5.33
C VAL A 57 -10.04 -17.37 5.62
N ILE A 58 -10.37 -16.31 4.86
CA ILE A 58 -9.86 -14.96 5.06
C ILE A 58 -10.90 -14.13 5.79
N VAL A 59 -10.54 -13.64 6.98
CA VAL A 59 -11.43 -12.81 7.79
C VAL A 59 -11.40 -11.37 7.32
N LEU A 60 -12.57 -10.84 6.97
CA LEU A 60 -12.73 -9.49 6.44
C LEU A 60 -13.47 -8.58 7.43
N ASN A 61 -13.03 -7.35 7.52
CA ASN A 61 -13.76 -6.30 8.20
C ASN A 61 -14.76 -5.62 7.24
N ARG A 62 -15.92 -5.21 7.77
CA ARG A 62 -16.91 -4.46 6.99
C ARG A 62 -16.40 -3.05 6.69
N PHE A 63 -16.52 -2.67 5.42
CA PHE A 63 -16.11 -1.37 4.94
C PHE A 63 -17.23 -0.33 5.19
N SER A 64 -16.90 0.76 5.87
CA SER A 64 -17.89 1.78 6.24
C SER A 64 -17.76 3.05 5.40
N LEU A 65 -18.87 3.80 5.25
CA LEU A 65 -18.85 5.09 4.57
C LEU A 65 -17.91 6.09 5.25
N ARG A 66 -17.80 6.03 6.58
CA ARG A 66 -16.85 6.88 7.33
C ARG A 66 -15.40 6.61 6.92
N THR A 67 -15.04 5.34 6.68
CA THR A 67 -13.71 4.95 6.22
C THR A 67 -13.44 5.51 4.81
N ILE A 68 -14.44 5.47 3.91
CA ILE A 68 -14.31 6.05 2.56
C ILE A 68 -14.01 7.54 2.65
N VAL A 69 -14.86 8.29 3.37
CA VAL A 69 -14.73 9.75 3.49
C VAL A 69 -13.40 10.12 4.15
N ALA A 70 -13.03 9.45 5.24
CA ALA A 70 -11.76 9.70 5.92
C ALA A 70 -10.55 9.41 4.99
N SER A 71 -10.58 8.30 4.26
CA SER A 71 -9.51 7.95 3.31
C SER A 71 -9.44 8.92 2.14
N ALA A 72 -10.59 9.40 1.62
CA ALA A 72 -10.62 10.42 0.57
C ALA A 72 -9.99 11.74 1.05
N ILE A 73 -10.33 12.19 2.25
CA ILE A 73 -9.74 13.40 2.86
C ILE A 73 -8.23 13.21 3.04
N VAL A 74 -7.81 12.07 3.60
CA VAL A 74 -6.37 11.75 3.79
C VAL A 74 -5.65 11.72 2.45
N THR A 75 -6.26 11.17 1.40
CA THR A 75 -5.68 11.13 0.06
C THR A 75 -5.50 12.53 -0.51
N VAL A 76 -6.54 13.37 -0.49
CA VAL A 76 -6.48 14.74 -1.03
C VAL A 76 -5.44 15.58 -0.28
N VAL A 77 -5.50 15.57 1.05
CA VAL A 77 -4.56 16.32 1.90
C VAL A 77 -3.14 15.77 1.75
N GLY A 78 -2.97 14.46 1.74
CA GLY A 78 -1.68 13.80 1.59
C GLY A 78 -1.01 14.11 0.25
N VAL A 79 -1.79 14.07 -0.85
CA VAL A 79 -1.28 14.45 -2.20
C VAL A 79 -0.87 15.92 -2.22
N ALA A 80 -1.70 16.82 -1.68
CA ALA A 80 -1.37 18.24 -1.63
C ALA A 80 -0.09 18.52 -0.82
N LEU A 81 0.03 17.92 0.36
CA LEU A 81 1.21 18.08 1.22
C LEU A 81 2.46 17.48 0.59
N LEU A 82 2.35 16.29 -0.01
CA LEU A 82 3.50 15.62 -0.62
C LEU A 82 3.97 16.36 -1.87
N SER A 83 3.05 16.77 -2.75
CA SER A 83 3.37 17.56 -3.94
C SER A 83 4.02 18.89 -3.58
N TYR A 84 3.43 19.62 -2.61
CA TYR A 84 3.99 20.87 -2.12
C TYR A 84 5.37 20.68 -1.50
N GLY A 85 5.53 19.64 -0.67
CA GLY A 85 6.82 19.30 -0.05
C GLY A 85 7.90 18.96 -1.08
N MET A 86 7.57 18.20 -2.13
CA MET A 86 8.51 17.88 -3.20
C MET A 86 8.93 19.14 -3.98
N THR A 87 7.99 20.04 -4.29
CA THR A 87 8.29 21.32 -4.95
C THR A 87 9.19 22.20 -4.06
N ALA A 88 8.84 22.34 -2.78
CA ALA A 88 9.64 23.14 -1.85
C ALA A 88 11.07 22.60 -1.66
N LEU A 89 11.24 21.27 -1.65
CA LEU A 89 12.57 20.64 -1.58
C LEU A 89 13.35 20.78 -2.88
N HIS A 90 12.67 20.82 -4.03
CA HIS A 90 13.29 21.13 -5.31
C HIS A 90 13.78 22.57 -5.34
N ASP A 91 12.94 23.54 -4.96
CA ASP A 91 13.28 24.96 -4.93
C ASP A 91 14.43 25.25 -3.94
N ALA A 92 14.53 24.48 -2.87
CA ALA A 92 15.64 24.53 -1.93
C ALA A 92 16.93 23.83 -2.43
N GLY A 93 16.92 23.22 -3.62
CA GLY A 93 18.06 22.56 -4.24
C GLY A 93 18.37 21.15 -3.70
N PHE A 94 17.47 20.56 -2.89
CA PHE A 94 17.69 19.22 -2.34
C PHE A 94 17.23 18.08 -3.27
N LEU A 95 16.26 18.36 -4.15
CA LEU A 95 15.72 17.36 -5.09
C LEU A 95 15.90 17.81 -6.53
N ARG A 96 16.02 16.83 -7.43
CA ARG A 96 15.91 17.09 -8.88
C ARG A 96 14.47 17.43 -9.25
N GLU A 97 14.30 18.23 -10.28
CA GLU A 97 12.98 18.50 -10.85
C GLU A 97 12.30 17.21 -11.25
N ASN A 98 11.09 17.01 -10.73
CA ASN A 98 10.23 15.88 -11.10
C ASN A 98 9.02 16.44 -11.87
N PRO A 99 9.02 16.38 -13.22
CA PRO A 99 7.94 16.92 -14.04
C PRO A 99 6.59 16.23 -13.81
N MET A 100 6.58 15.09 -13.11
CA MET A 100 5.39 14.31 -12.77
C MET A 100 5.16 14.22 -11.27
N SER A 101 5.61 15.21 -10.49
CA SER A 101 5.55 15.20 -9.02
C SER A 101 4.13 14.99 -8.49
N LEU A 102 3.11 15.53 -9.16
CA LEU A 102 1.71 15.33 -8.79
C LEU A 102 1.27 13.86 -8.95
N LEU A 103 1.56 13.25 -10.11
CA LEU A 103 1.19 11.85 -10.35
C LEU A 103 1.96 10.91 -9.42
N ASP A 104 3.23 11.17 -9.19
CA ASP A 104 4.08 10.44 -8.23
C ASP A 104 3.52 10.53 -6.81
N SER A 105 3.11 11.74 -6.39
CA SER A 105 2.45 11.96 -5.09
C SER A 105 1.12 11.22 -4.97
N VAL A 106 0.29 11.20 -6.04
CA VAL A 106 -0.96 10.45 -6.06
C VAL A 106 -0.70 8.95 -5.88
N VAL A 107 0.23 8.39 -6.63
CA VAL A 107 0.61 6.97 -6.53
C VAL A 107 1.10 6.64 -5.12
N ALA A 108 2.00 7.46 -4.55
CA ALA A 108 2.56 7.23 -3.23
C ALA A 108 1.49 7.25 -2.13
N VAL A 109 0.58 8.23 -2.14
CA VAL A 109 -0.47 8.34 -1.14
C VAL A 109 -1.52 7.24 -1.30
N LEU A 110 -1.94 6.90 -2.52
CA LEU A 110 -2.85 5.78 -2.77
C LEU A 110 -2.26 4.46 -2.28
N SER A 111 -0.99 4.21 -2.53
CA SER A 111 -0.28 3.02 -2.04
C SER A 111 -0.22 2.97 -0.52
N ALA A 112 -0.01 4.11 0.15
CA ALA A 112 -0.03 4.19 1.61
C ALA A 112 -1.43 3.89 2.17
N VAL A 113 -2.49 4.45 1.57
CA VAL A 113 -3.88 4.18 1.97
C VAL A 113 -4.25 2.71 1.70
N ALA A 114 -3.85 2.16 0.54
CA ALA A 114 -4.08 0.75 0.20
C ALA A 114 -3.40 -0.18 1.21
N THR A 115 -2.15 0.13 1.61
CA THR A 115 -1.44 -0.61 2.66
C THR A 115 -2.18 -0.55 3.99
N TRP A 116 -2.69 0.61 4.38
CA TRP A 116 -3.48 0.75 5.60
C TRP A 116 -4.77 -0.07 5.56
N TRP A 117 -5.48 -0.06 4.41
CA TRP A 117 -6.67 -0.89 4.24
C TRP A 117 -6.36 -2.38 4.24
N LEU A 118 -5.19 -2.79 3.72
CA LEU A 118 -4.70 -4.16 3.81
C LEU A 118 -4.49 -4.58 5.28
N VAL A 119 -3.86 -3.73 6.09
CA VAL A 119 -3.69 -3.96 7.54
C VAL A 119 -5.03 -4.15 8.24
N LYS A 120 -6.04 -3.35 7.86
CA LYS A 120 -7.40 -3.43 8.39
C LYS A 120 -8.24 -4.57 7.79
N MET A 121 -7.67 -5.37 6.88
CA MET A 121 -8.34 -6.50 6.24
C MET A 121 -9.61 -6.10 5.46
N TYR A 122 -9.61 -4.93 4.83
CA TYR A 122 -10.66 -4.51 3.92
C TYR A 122 -10.41 -5.11 2.54
N ARG A 123 -11.40 -5.82 1.97
CA ARG A 123 -11.31 -6.38 0.61
C ARG A 123 -11.13 -5.28 -0.45
N GLU A 124 -11.70 -4.12 -0.22
CA GLU A 124 -11.71 -2.97 -1.12
C GLU A 124 -10.30 -2.40 -1.38
N GLN A 125 -9.31 -2.73 -0.54
CA GLN A 125 -7.91 -2.35 -0.74
C GLN A 125 -7.35 -2.79 -2.10
N TRP A 126 -7.84 -3.90 -2.66
CA TRP A 126 -7.41 -4.40 -3.97
C TRP A 126 -7.73 -3.43 -5.11
N TRP A 127 -8.85 -2.68 -5.02
CA TRP A 127 -9.18 -1.64 -5.98
C TRP A 127 -8.16 -0.50 -5.96
N LEU A 128 -7.71 -0.09 -4.78
CA LEU A 128 -6.68 0.94 -4.66
C LEU A 128 -5.35 0.48 -5.25
N TRP A 129 -4.97 -0.79 -5.05
CA TRP A 129 -3.78 -1.36 -5.67
C TRP A 129 -3.90 -1.39 -7.20
N ILE A 130 -5.03 -1.83 -7.75
CA ILE A 130 -5.25 -1.82 -9.20
C ILE A 130 -5.10 -0.40 -9.76
N VAL A 131 -5.66 0.61 -9.11
CA VAL A 131 -5.56 2.01 -9.55
C VAL A 131 -4.12 2.52 -9.41
N ALA A 132 -3.49 2.35 -8.24
CA ALA A 132 -2.14 2.83 -7.98
C ALA A 132 -1.10 2.19 -8.92
N ASP A 133 -1.16 0.87 -9.11
CA ASP A 133 -0.24 0.16 -9.99
C ASP A 133 -0.47 0.51 -11.47
N THR A 134 -1.73 0.73 -11.90
CA THR A 134 -2.03 1.21 -13.26
C THR A 134 -1.46 2.60 -13.49
N LEU A 135 -1.60 3.52 -12.54
CA LEU A 135 -0.97 4.85 -12.62
C LEU A 135 0.55 4.75 -12.61
N SER A 136 1.12 3.80 -11.86
CA SER A 136 2.57 3.54 -11.87
C SER A 136 3.06 3.01 -13.22
N VAL A 137 2.28 2.16 -13.91
CA VAL A 137 2.59 1.72 -15.29
C VAL A 137 2.67 2.94 -16.20
N VAL A 138 1.67 3.83 -16.16
CA VAL A 138 1.66 5.05 -16.97
C VAL A 138 2.86 5.95 -16.65
N LEU A 139 3.10 6.20 -15.36
CA LEU A 139 4.22 7.01 -14.89
C LEU A 139 5.57 6.48 -15.40
N CYS A 140 5.81 5.18 -15.24
CA CYS A 140 7.06 4.54 -15.67
C CYS A 140 7.20 4.52 -17.19
N ALA A 141 6.12 4.27 -17.93
CA ALA A 141 6.13 4.28 -19.38
C ALA A 141 6.45 5.68 -19.95
N MET A 142 5.86 6.74 -19.37
CA MET A 142 6.15 8.13 -19.76
C MET A 142 7.60 8.56 -19.47
N GLN A 143 8.24 7.94 -18.48
CA GLN A 143 9.65 8.16 -18.15
C GLN A 143 10.60 7.20 -18.91
N GLY A 144 10.10 6.36 -19.79
CA GLY A 144 10.90 5.37 -20.54
C GLY A 144 11.41 4.18 -19.71
N MET A 145 10.90 4.00 -18.49
CA MET A 145 11.31 2.93 -17.58
C MET A 145 10.51 1.64 -17.84
N TRP A 146 10.70 1.02 -18.98
CA TRP A 146 9.90 -0.11 -19.47
C TRP A 146 9.94 -1.33 -18.55
N TRP A 147 11.06 -1.63 -17.91
CA TRP A 147 11.19 -2.74 -16.96
C TRP A 147 10.33 -2.52 -15.70
N MET A 148 10.29 -1.29 -15.21
CA MET A 148 9.44 -0.94 -14.08
C MET A 148 7.96 -0.96 -14.47
N ALA A 149 7.62 -0.49 -15.66
CA ALA A 149 6.26 -0.57 -16.18
C ALA A 149 5.79 -2.02 -16.29
N ALA A 150 6.63 -2.95 -16.79
CA ALA A 150 6.32 -4.37 -16.83
C ALA A 150 6.12 -4.98 -15.43
N LEU A 151 6.93 -4.57 -14.45
CA LEU A 151 6.77 -4.99 -13.06
C LEU A 151 5.42 -4.55 -12.47
N TYR A 152 5.05 -3.27 -12.64
CA TYR A 152 3.75 -2.76 -12.18
C TYR A 152 2.57 -3.41 -12.90
N LEU A 153 2.72 -3.77 -14.18
CA LEU A 153 1.70 -4.54 -14.90
C LEU A 153 1.49 -5.92 -14.26
N ALA A 154 2.57 -6.59 -13.83
CA ALA A 154 2.47 -7.84 -13.07
C ALA A 154 1.78 -7.62 -11.72
N TYR A 155 2.01 -6.48 -11.04
CA TYR A 155 1.31 -6.14 -9.80
C TYR A 155 -0.19 -5.89 -10.02
N VAL A 156 -0.60 -5.23 -11.11
CA VAL A 156 -2.02 -5.13 -11.50
C VAL A 156 -2.65 -6.51 -11.64
N ALA A 157 -1.99 -7.44 -12.34
CA ALA A 157 -2.48 -8.81 -12.49
C ALA A 157 -2.60 -9.53 -11.14
N ALA A 158 -1.60 -9.37 -10.26
CA ALA A 158 -1.62 -9.92 -8.90
C ALA A 158 -2.75 -9.31 -8.05
N ALA A 159 -3.01 -8.00 -8.16
CA ALA A 159 -4.09 -7.33 -7.46
C ALA A 159 -5.47 -7.79 -7.93
N VAL A 160 -5.66 -8.01 -9.23
CA VAL A 160 -6.89 -8.60 -9.79
C VAL A 160 -7.10 -10.03 -9.29
N TYR A 161 -6.03 -10.83 -9.26
CA TYR A 161 -6.09 -12.17 -8.68
C TYR A 161 -6.44 -12.14 -7.19
N GLY A 162 -5.79 -11.26 -6.41
CA GLY A 162 -6.04 -11.06 -4.98
C GLY A 162 -7.50 -10.66 -4.70
N LEU A 163 -8.04 -9.71 -5.49
CA LEU A 163 -9.45 -9.29 -5.39
C LEU A 163 -10.41 -10.48 -5.59
N ARG A 164 -10.16 -11.31 -6.62
CA ARG A 164 -10.98 -12.51 -6.90
C ARG A 164 -10.86 -13.53 -5.77
N HIS A 165 -9.65 -13.79 -5.31
CA HIS A 165 -9.38 -14.75 -4.23
C HIS A 165 -10.08 -14.32 -2.93
N TRP A 166 -9.96 -13.04 -2.54
CA TRP A 166 -10.62 -12.49 -1.35
C TRP A 166 -12.14 -12.42 -1.48
N LYS A 167 -12.67 -12.33 -2.68
CA LYS A 167 -14.12 -12.40 -2.93
C LYS A 167 -14.68 -13.81 -2.68
N ILE A 168 -13.90 -14.85 -3.02
CA ILE A 168 -14.33 -16.26 -2.90
C ILE A 168 -14.11 -16.80 -1.49
N ARG A 169 -12.99 -16.45 -0.84
CA ARG A 169 -12.54 -17.02 0.44
C ARG A 169 -12.80 -16.12 1.65
N GLY A 170 -13.28 -14.89 1.41
CA GLY A 170 -13.50 -13.90 2.47
C GLY A 170 -14.81 -14.09 3.20
N VAL A 171 -14.76 -14.12 4.54
CA VAL A 171 -15.92 -14.14 5.44
C VAL A 171 -15.87 -12.89 6.32
N TYR A 172 -17.01 -12.23 6.50
CA TYR A 172 -17.10 -11.05 7.36
C TYR A 172 -17.29 -11.43 8.82
N LEU A 173 -16.59 -10.76 9.73
CA LEU A 173 -16.64 -10.98 11.18
C LEU A 173 -18.07 -10.98 11.77
N SER A 174 -19.01 -10.26 11.14
CA SER A 174 -20.39 -10.16 11.61
C SER A 174 -21.29 -11.35 11.20
N ASP A 175 -20.82 -12.22 10.33
CA ASP A 175 -21.59 -13.35 9.82
C ASP A 175 -21.27 -14.64 10.63
N THR A 176 -20.39 -14.52 11.65
CA THR A 176 -19.90 -15.61 12.51
C THR A 176 -20.44 -15.55 13.96
N GLN A 177 -21.44 -14.65 14.25
CA GLN A 177 -22.09 -14.59 15.57
C GLN A 177 -23.52 -15.17 15.56
#